data_86e637ffca96b54e2493a87cd2bf0ac5
#
_entry.id   86e637ffca96b54e2493a87cd2bf0ac5
#
_cell.length_a   1.000
_cell.length_b   1.000
_cell.length_c   1.000
_cell.angle_alpha   90.00
_cell.angle_beta   90.00
_cell.angle_gamma   90.00
#
_symmetry.space_group_name_H-M   'P 1'
#
loop_
_entity.id
_entity.type
_entity.pdbx_description
1 polymer ?
#
loop_
_entity_poly.entity_id
_entity_poly.type
_entity_poly.pdbx_seq_one_letter_code
_entity_poly.pdbx_strand_id
1 'polypeptide(L)'
;MTEPLRRADYLPNSGPTAVAPITAETVVEYIDGLAAFLGGTANVIMQLSLRPVGRGVLESTVDSGKVTLHPIKRLRTTLSYLAVALLGSEQERAQYRDAVNKSHRPVRSTSTSPVQYNAFDPTLQLWVAACLYWGIDDLHTRMHGPMDPAVAEAFYQYCARLGTTLQMRPEMWPADRAQFQRYWDEKLPERGIEPALRDYFNDLIDLKMLPRPIRLTFARLQRFLVTGLLPPHLRNEMRMTWTERDQRRFDRLLRAISAVHTRLPRQLRMFPINAYLFDVRRRIRLGKPLV
;
A
#
# COMPACT_ATOMS: atom_id res chain seq x y z
N MET A 1 -6.00 48.71 -51.76
CA MET A 1 -6.48 47.34 -51.64
C MET A 1 -5.40 46.56 -50.87
N THR A 2 -5.52 46.49 -49.60
CA THR A 2 -4.59 45.80 -48.70
C THR A 2 -5.32 44.59 -48.12
N GLU A 3 -4.84 43.42 -48.44
CA GLU A 3 -5.36 42.09 -48.00
C GLU A 3 -5.11 41.92 -46.50
N PRO A 4 -6.08 41.42 -45.70
CA PRO A 4 -5.86 41.18 -44.28
C PRO A 4 -5.13 39.86 -44.07
N LEU A 5 -4.02 39.91 -43.34
CA LEU A 5 -3.23 38.78 -42.87
C LEU A 5 -4.12 37.76 -42.13
N ARG A 6 -4.09 36.51 -42.57
CA ARG A 6 -4.78 35.37 -41.95
C ARG A 6 -4.09 35.02 -40.62
N ARG A 7 -4.89 35.00 -39.59
CA ARG A 7 -4.57 34.53 -38.24
C ARG A 7 -4.52 32.99 -38.20
N ALA A 8 -3.47 32.39 -38.74
CA ALA A 8 -3.37 30.92 -38.83
C ALA A 8 -1.95 30.37 -38.65
N ASP A 9 -1.05 31.05 -37.90
CA ASP A 9 0.31 30.54 -37.69
C ASP A 9 0.83 30.77 -36.25
N TYR A 10 0.03 30.37 -35.22
CA TYR A 10 0.56 30.22 -33.87
C TYR A 10 -0.26 29.16 -33.12
N LEU A 11 -0.11 27.91 -33.52
CA LEU A 11 -0.31 26.78 -32.60
C LEU A 11 1.09 26.25 -32.26
N PRO A 12 1.57 26.40 -31.03
CA PRO A 12 2.73 25.67 -30.62
C PRO A 12 2.34 24.18 -30.64
N ASN A 13 3.03 23.43 -31.47
CA ASN A 13 2.96 21.98 -31.56
C ASN A 13 3.57 21.38 -30.27
N SER A 14 2.86 21.50 -29.17
CA SER A 14 3.19 20.77 -27.94
C SER A 14 2.70 19.32 -28.13
N GLY A 15 3.50 18.56 -28.85
CA GLY A 15 3.44 17.11 -28.74
C GLY A 15 3.49 16.70 -27.25
N PRO A 16 3.00 15.51 -26.88
CA PRO A 16 2.98 15.08 -25.48
C PRO A 16 4.40 15.22 -24.92
N THR A 17 4.59 16.12 -23.97
CA THR A 17 5.86 16.31 -23.28
C THR A 17 6.16 14.97 -22.64
N ALA A 18 7.19 14.28 -23.11
CA ALA A 18 7.58 12.97 -22.58
C ALA A 18 7.91 13.15 -21.09
N VAL A 19 7.07 12.61 -20.23
CA VAL A 19 7.30 12.62 -18.78
C VAL A 19 8.57 11.82 -18.49
N ALA A 20 9.48 12.40 -17.74
CA ALA A 20 10.68 11.71 -17.33
C ALA A 20 10.31 10.44 -16.54
N PRO A 21 10.99 9.31 -16.76
CA PRO A 21 10.67 8.07 -16.05
C PRO A 21 10.86 8.26 -14.54
N ILE A 22 9.90 7.72 -13.76
CA ILE A 22 10.00 7.72 -12.30
C ILE A 22 11.12 6.78 -11.88
N THR A 23 11.98 7.27 -11.00
CA THR A 23 13.12 6.55 -10.42
C THR A 23 12.98 6.46 -8.90
N ALA A 24 13.87 5.72 -8.23
CA ALA A 24 13.91 5.68 -6.77
C ALA A 24 14.17 7.06 -6.14
N GLU A 25 14.76 8.00 -6.90
CA GLU A 25 15.04 9.37 -6.44
C GLU A 25 13.82 10.28 -6.60
N THR A 26 13.05 10.12 -7.67
CA THR A 26 11.90 10.97 -7.99
C THR A 26 10.58 10.46 -7.41
N VAL A 27 10.44 9.14 -7.19
CA VAL A 27 9.22 8.55 -6.60
C VAL A 27 8.85 9.13 -5.24
N VAL A 28 9.82 9.63 -4.49
CA VAL A 28 9.65 10.27 -3.17
C VAL A 28 8.81 11.55 -3.22
N GLU A 29 8.52 12.08 -4.40
CA GLU A 29 7.60 13.21 -4.60
C GLU A 29 6.14 12.78 -4.55
N TYR A 30 5.87 11.50 -4.80
CA TYR A 30 4.55 10.91 -4.93
C TYR A 30 4.17 9.98 -3.78
N ILE A 31 5.10 9.70 -2.85
CA ILE A 31 4.87 8.86 -1.69
C ILE A 31 5.15 9.63 -0.39
N ASP A 32 4.30 9.41 0.59
CA ASP A 32 4.44 9.98 1.93
C ASP A 32 4.55 8.86 2.98
N GLY A 33 5.53 8.99 3.85
CA GLY A 33 5.73 8.01 4.93
C GLY A 33 4.55 7.99 5.90
N LEU A 34 3.98 9.16 6.20
CA LEU A 34 2.79 9.28 7.04
C LEU A 34 1.58 8.57 6.40
N ALA A 35 1.38 8.73 5.09
CA ALA A 35 0.30 8.06 4.36
C ALA A 35 0.42 6.53 4.45
N ALA A 36 1.63 5.98 4.29
CA ALA A 36 1.89 4.55 4.45
C ALA A 36 1.55 4.05 5.85
N PHE A 37 1.80 4.88 6.88
CA PHE A 37 1.44 4.56 8.27
C PHE A 37 -0.06 4.62 8.51
N LEU A 38 -0.74 5.68 8.07
CA LEU A 38 -2.18 5.87 8.24
C LEU A 38 -2.99 4.81 7.49
N GLY A 39 -2.58 4.49 6.26
CA GLY A 39 -3.26 3.52 5.40
C GLY A 39 -2.97 2.05 5.73
N GLY A 40 -1.97 1.77 6.57
CA GLY A 40 -1.44 0.43 6.77
C GLY A 40 -2.48 -0.61 7.17
N THR A 41 -3.32 -0.32 8.17
CA THR A 41 -4.34 -1.27 8.64
C THR A 41 -5.45 -1.50 7.60
N ALA A 42 -5.94 -0.44 6.94
CA ALA A 42 -6.91 -0.58 5.86
C ALA A 42 -6.34 -1.42 4.70
N ASN A 43 -5.09 -1.20 4.37
CA ASN A 43 -4.40 -1.95 3.32
C ASN A 43 -4.23 -3.43 3.68
N VAL A 44 -3.90 -3.75 4.94
CA VAL A 44 -3.88 -5.15 5.43
C VAL A 44 -5.26 -5.81 5.27
N ILE A 45 -6.35 -5.12 5.61
CA ILE A 45 -7.70 -5.65 5.42
C ILE A 45 -7.97 -5.94 3.94
N MET A 46 -7.62 -5.02 3.04
CA MET A 46 -7.76 -5.24 1.60
C MET A 46 -6.97 -6.46 1.12
N GLN A 47 -5.71 -6.60 1.52
CA GLN A 47 -4.87 -7.73 1.13
C GLN A 47 -5.44 -9.07 1.61
N LEU A 48 -5.85 -9.14 2.86
CA LEU A 48 -6.30 -10.37 3.50
C LEU A 48 -7.77 -10.70 3.18
N SER A 49 -8.52 -9.81 2.54
CA SER A 49 -9.86 -10.09 2.00
C SER A 49 -9.84 -11.11 0.85
N LEU A 50 -8.68 -11.32 0.22
CA LEU A 50 -8.46 -12.48 -0.63
C LEU A 50 -8.30 -13.72 0.26
N ARG A 51 -9.29 -14.61 0.21
CA ARG A 51 -9.42 -15.75 1.13
C ARG A 51 -8.13 -16.59 1.30
N PRO A 52 -7.40 -16.97 0.24
CA PRO A 52 -6.13 -17.68 0.38
C PRO A 52 -5.08 -16.89 1.17
N VAL A 53 -4.98 -15.56 0.96
CA VAL A 53 -4.03 -14.69 1.68
C VAL A 53 -4.43 -14.57 3.16
N GLY A 54 -5.72 -14.34 3.43
CA GLY A 54 -6.26 -14.26 4.78
C GLY A 54 -6.05 -15.54 5.58
N ARG A 55 -6.33 -16.70 4.96
CA ARG A 55 -6.09 -18.00 5.58
C ARG A 55 -4.60 -18.26 5.83
N GLY A 56 -3.74 -17.88 4.90
CA GLY A 56 -2.29 -17.97 5.10
C GLY A 56 -1.79 -17.19 6.33
N VAL A 57 -2.45 -16.09 6.69
CA VAL A 57 -2.11 -15.34 7.91
C VAL A 57 -2.72 -15.99 9.16
N LEU A 58 -3.99 -16.38 9.13
CA LEU A 58 -4.65 -17.01 10.29
C LEU A 58 -4.02 -18.35 10.69
N GLU A 59 -3.66 -19.17 9.70
CA GLU A 59 -3.09 -20.51 9.90
C GLU A 59 -1.55 -20.50 10.05
N SER A 60 -0.91 -19.32 9.91
CA SER A 60 0.55 -19.22 9.97
C SER A 60 1.11 -19.71 11.30
N THR A 61 2.05 -20.65 11.22
CA THR A 61 2.85 -21.13 12.36
C THR A 61 4.08 -20.26 12.62
N VAL A 62 4.31 -19.22 11.81
CA VAL A 62 5.44 -18.28 11.95
C VAL A 62 5.12 -17.24 13.03
N ASP A 63 5.36 -17.58 14.30
CA ASP A 63 5.06 -16.68 15.43
C ASP A 63 5.72 -15.31 15.31
N SER A 64 6.94 -15.27 14.79
CA SER A 64 7.65 -14.00 14.58
C SER A 64 6.98 -13.05 13.58
N GLY A 65 6.06 -13.54 12.77
CA GLY A 65 5.26 -12.77 11.79
C GLY A 65 3.88 -12.38 12.30
N LYS A 66 3.43 -12.89 13.45
CA LYS A 66 2.11 -12.59 14.00
C LYS A 66 2.10 -11.19 14.62
N VAL A 67 1.22 -10.31 14.11
CA VAL A 67 1.10 -8.92 14.62
C VAL A 67 0.59 -8.90 16.06
N THR A 68 -0.24 -9.86 16.45
CA THR A 68 -0.77 -9.98 17.81
C THR A 68 0.31 -10.28 18.85
N LEU A 69 1.37 -10.98 18.45
CA LEU A 69 2.50 -11.34 19.32
C LEU A 69 3.66 -10.35 19.20
N HIS A 70 3.93 -9.87 17.99
CA HIS A 70 5.08 -9.02 17.68
C HIS A 70 4.70 -7.80 16.82
N PRO A 71 3.84 -6.88 17.33
CA PRO A 71 3.29 -5.77 16.54
C PRO A 71 4.37 -4.85 15.96
N ILE A 72 5.37 -4.48 16.77
CA ILE A 72 6.46 -3.60 16.35
C ILE A 72 7.34 -4.27 15.28
N LYS A 73 7.65 -5.57 15.46
CA LYS A 73 8.42 -6.32 14.45
C LYS A 73 7.63 -6.40 13.14
N ARG A 74 6.33 -6.69 13.18
CA ARG A 74 5.49 -6.78 11.98
C ARG A 74 5.37 -5.43 11.26
N LEU A 75 5.16 -4.35 12.00
CA LEU A 75 5.17 -3.00 11.44
C LEU A 75 6.52 -2.69 10.76
N ARG A 76 7.63 -2.94 11.46
CA ARG A 76 8.99 -2.76 10.92
C ARG A 76 9.17 -3.53 9.61
N THR A 77 8.88 -4.83 9.58
CA THR A 77 9.11 -5.64 8.37
C THR A 77 8.24 -5.21 7.20
N THR A 78 7.00 -4.78 7.46
CA THR A 78 6.09 -4.27 6.43
C THR A 78 6.58 -2.94 5.85
N LEU A 79 6.92 -1.97 6.71
CA LEU A 79 7.41 -0.67 6.24
C LEU A 79 8.81 -0.76 5.61
N SER A 80 9.66 -1.68 6.10
CA SER A 80 10.94 -2.00 5.45
C SER A 80 10.74 -2.60 4.06
N TYR A 81 9.73 -3.47 3.86
CA TYR A 81 9.40 -3.99 2.53
C TYR A 81 9.01 -2.87 1.57
N LEU A 82 8.09 -1.98 1.99
CA LEU A 82 7.67 -0.84 1.17
C LEU A 82 8.86 0.07 0.83
N ALA A 83 9.70 0.37 1.83
CA ALA A 83 10.89 1.20 1.63
C ALA A 83 11.86 0.57 0.61
N VAL A 84 12.14 -0.73 0.73
CA VAL A 84 13.03 -1.45 -0.18
C VAL A 84 12.41 -1.62 -1.57
N ALA A 85 11.14 -1.97 -1.67
CA ALA A 85 10.46 -2.15 -2.95
C ALA A 85 10.44 -0.84 -3.77
N LEU A 86 10.18 0.30 -3.12
CA LEU A 86 10.04 1.59 -3.80
C LEU A 86 11.38 2.34 -3.96
N LEU A 87 12.26 2.26 -2.96
CA LEU A 87 13.47 3.11 -2.88
C LEU A 87 14.79 2.32 -2.91
N GLY A 88 14.72 1.00 -2.75
CA GLY A 88 15.90 0.15 -2.69
C GLY A 88 16.54 -0.05 -4.07
N SER A 89 17.86 -0.24 -4.07
CA SER A 89 18.60 -0.73 -5.22
C SER A 89 18.18 -2.15 -5.59
N GLU A 90 18.55 -2.62 -6.76
CA GLU A 90 18.26 -4.00 -7.18
C GLU A 90 18.90 -5.02 -6.22
N GLN A 91 20.10 -4.78 -5.77
CA GLN A 91 20.79 -5.62 -4.79
C GLN A 91 20.07 -5.64 -3.44
N GLU A 92 19.62 -4.48 -2.93
CA GLU A 92 18.86 -4.39 -1.67
C GLU A 92 17.53 -5.14 -1.79
N ARG A 93 16.83 -5.01 -2.93
CA ARG A 93 15.60 -5.76 -3.20
C ARG A 93 15.84 -7.28 -3.24
N ALA A 94 16.89 -7.73 -3.90
CA ALA A 94 17.23 -9.15 -3.95
C ALA A 94 17.52 -9.71 -2.55
N GLN A 95 18.33 -9.04 -1.74
CA GLN A 95 18.63 -9.46 -0.36
C GLN A 95 17.39 -9.48 0.53
N TYR A 96 16.52 -8.48 0.38
CA TYR A 96 15.27 -8.42 1.15
C TYR A 96 14.29 -9.53 0.73
N ARG A 97 14.18 -9.80 -0.58
CA ARG A 97 13.41 -10.93 -1.14
C ARG A 97 13.87 -12.27 -0.54
N ASP A 98 15.18 -12.50 -0.47
CA ASP A 98 15.71 -13.73 0.11
C ASP A 98 15.34 -13.89 1.59
N ALA A 99 15.36 -12.80 2.35
CA ALA A 99 14.93 -12.81 3.75
C ALA A 99 13.42 -13.08 3.89
N VAL A 100 12.59 -12.45 3.05
CA VAL A 100 11.14 -12.69 3.01
C VAL A 100 10.85 -14.13 2.59
N ASN A 101 11.53 -14.64 1.60
CA ASN A 101 11.36 -16.02 1.12
C ASN A 101 11.63 -17.05 2.23
N LYS A 102 12.63 -16.83 3.07
CA LYS A 102 12.89 -17.69 4.24
C LYS A 102 11.68 -17.73 5.20
N SER A 103 11.06 -16.56 5.45
CA SER A 103 9.86 -16.45 6.29
C SER A 103 8.60 -17.00 5.62
N HIS A 104 8.49 -16.92 4.31
CA HIS A 104 7.34 -17.41 3.55
C HIS A 104 7.37 -18.92 3.29
N ARG A 105 8.52 -19.57 3.36
CA ARG A 105 8.69 -21.01 3.08
C ARG A 105 7.68 -21.93 3.81
N PRO A 106 7.38 -21.74 5.11
CA PRO A 106 6.38 -22.54 5.81
C PRO A 106 4.94 -22.07 5.56
N VAL A 107 4.69 -20.93 4.90
CA VAL A 107 3.35 -20.37 4.71
C VAL A 107 2.68 -20.99 3.47
N ARG A 108 2.09 -22.15 3.68
CA ARG A 108 1.35 -22.95 2.68
C ARG A 108 0.24 -23.72 3.34
N SER A 109 -0.82 -23.99 2.58
CA SER A 109 -1.96 -24.78 3.04
C SER A 109 -1.54 -26.21 3.39
N THR A 110 -2.25 -26.81 4.32
CA THR A 110 -2.17 -28.22 4.72
C THR A 110 -3.40 -28.97 4.19
N SER A 111 -3.48 -30.27 4.45
CA SER A 111 -4.67 -31.09 4.10
C SER A 111 -5.94 -30.67 4.88
N THR A 112 -5.79 -29.96 5.99
CA THR A 112 -6.89 -29.46 6.82
C THR A 112 -7.29 -28.01 6.51
N SER A 113 -6.54 -27.32 5.66
CA SER A 113 -6.85 -25.94 5.29
C SER A 113 -8.10 -25.87 4.40
N PRO A 114 -9.03 -24.94 4.66
CA PRO A 114 -10.29 -24.84 3.92
C PRO A 114 -10.12 -24.29 2.48
N VAL A 115 -8.94 -23.80 2.15
CA VAL A 115 -8.57 -23.30 0.82
C VAL A 115 -7.08 -23.52 0.58
N GLN A 116 -6.73 -23.80 -0.66
CA GLN A 116 -5.32 -23.94 -1.04
C GLN A 116 -4.66 -22.56 -1.11
N TYR A 117 -3.46 -22.43 -0.52
CA TYR A 117 -2.61 -21.25 -0.62
C TYR A 117 -1.14 -21.60 -0.52
N ASN A 118 -0.33 -20.76 -1.15
CA ASN A 118 1.12 -20.78 -1.06
C ASN A 118 1.62 -19.32 -1.12
N ALA A 119 2.42 -18.90 -0.15
CA ALA A 119 2.94 -17.54 -0.14
C ALA A 119 3.83 -17.18 -1.34
N PHE A 120 4.31 -18.20 -2.08
CA PHE A 120 5.06 -18.03 -3.34
C PHE A 120 4.17 -17.94 -4.59
N ASP A 121 2.85 -18.04 -4.45
CA ASP A 121 1.94 -17.92 -5.60
C ASP A 121 1.94 -16.47 -6.11
N PRO A 122 2.40 -16.25 -7.35
CA PRO A 122 2.50 -14.90 -7.91
C PRO A 122 1.13 -14.25 -8.14
N THR A 123 0.04 -15.02 -8.25
CA THR A 123 -1.32 -14.48 -8.40
C THR A 123 -1.83 -13.89 -7.09
N LEU A 124 -1.51 -14.51 -5.96
CA LEU A 124 -1.81 -13.96 -4.63
C LEU A 124 -0.98 -12.71 -4.36
N GLN A 125 0.28 -12.70 -4.81
CA GLN A 125 1.16 -11.53 -4.68
C GLN A 125 0.72 -10.38 -5.58
N LEU A 126 0.15 -10.64 -6.77
CA LEU A 126 -0.44 -9.61 -7.61
C LEU A 126 -1.55 -8.85 -6.88
N TRP A 127 -2.47 -9.57 -6.21
CA TRP A 127 -3.51 -8.92 -5.43
C TRP A 127 -2.94 -8.06 -4.30
N VAL A 128 -1.95 -8.57 -3.58
CA VAL A 128 -1.26 -7.81 -2.51
C VAL A 128 -0.63 -6.54 -3.07
N ALA A 129 0.08 -6.63 -4.19
CA ALA A 129 0.71 -5.48 -4.85
C ALA A 129 -0.34 -4.48 -5.36
N ALA A 130 -1.47 -4.96 -5.90
CA ALA A 130 -2.59 -4.13 -6.32
C ALA A 130 -3.19 -3.33 -5.15
N CYS A 131 -3.39 -3.97 -4.00
CA CYS A 131 -3.84 -3.29 -2.78
C CYS A 131 -2.86 -2.21 -2.32
N LEU A 132 -1.55 -2.49 -2.37
CA LEU A 132 -0.52 -1.53 -1.99
C LEU A 132 -0.53 -0.30 -2.91
N TYR A 133 -0.53 -0.52 -4.23
CA TYR A 133 -0.61 0.58 -5.20
C TYR A 133 -1.90 1.38 -5.02
N TRP A 134 -3.07 0.71 -4.98
CA TRP A 134 -4.35 1.38 -4.81
C TRP A 134 -4.38 2.26 -3.56
N GLY A 135 -3.87 1.73 -2.43
CA GLY A 135 -3.84 2.49 -1.17
C GLY A 135 -2.89 3.70 -1.22
N ILE A 136 -1.78 3.62 -1.92
CA ILE A 136 -0.86 4.75 -2.11
C ILE A 136 -1.50 5.82 -3.01
N ASP A 137 -2.09 5.42 -4.15
CA ASP A 137 -2.73 6.31 -5.11
C ASP A 137 -3.96 7.02 -4.50
N ASP A 138 -4.83 6.28 -3.77
CA ASP A 138 -5.99 6.83 -3.06
C ASP A 138 -5.59 7.87 -2.00
N LEU A 139 -4.61 7.54 -1.16
CA LEU A 139 -4.12 8.48 -0.14
C LEU A 139 -3.42 9.69 -0.75
N HIS A 140 -2.60 9.50 -1.78
CA HIS A 140 -1.99 10.62 -2.50
C HIS A 140 -3.08 11.55 -3.05
N THR A 141 -4.07 10.99 -3.74
CA THR A 141 -5.18 11.77 -4.33
C THR A 141 -5.97 12.53 -3.26
N ARG A 142 -6.24 11.91 -2.11
CA ARG A 142 -6.96 12.57 -1.00
C ARG A 142 -6.16 13.67 -0.32
N MET A 143 -4.83 13.55 -0.28
CA MET A 143 -3.95 14.51 0.40
C MET A 143 -3.45 15.62 -0.51
N HIS A 144 -3.20 15.34 -1.77
CA HIS A 144 -2.53 16.26 -2.70
C HIS A 144 -3.36 16.60 -3.94
N GLY A 145 -4.48 15.92 -4.14
CA GLY A 145 -5.23 15.96 -5.38
C GLY A 145 -4.73 14.92 -6.40
N PRO A 146 -5.41 14.82 -7.56
CA PRO A 146 -5.01 13.89 -8.61
C PRO A 146 -3.66 14.29 -9.20
N MET A 147 -2.83 13.30 -9.52
CA MET A 147 -1.61 13.49 -10.30
C MET A 147 -1.95 13.89 -11.75
N ASP A 148 -1.04 14.60 -12.43
CA ASP A 148 -1.09 14.71 -13.88
C ASP A 148 -1.21 13.32 -14.51
N PRO A 149 -2.07 13.11 -15.54
CA PRO A 149 -2.33 11.79 -16.10
C PRO A 149 -1.08 11.05 -16.57
N ALA A 150 -0.12 11.73 -17.18
CA ALA A 150 1.11 11.09 -17.66
C ALA A 150 2.05 10.74 -16.50
N VAL A 151 2.11 11.57 -15.47
CA VAL A 151 2.84 11.28 -14.22
C VAL A 151 2.19 10.12 -13.49
N ALA A 152 0.86 10.10 -13.40
CA ALA A 152 0.12 9.01 -12.75
C ALA A 152 0.37 7.66 -13.43
N GLU A 153 0.43 7.64 -14.78
CA GLU A 153 0.79 6.43 -15.52
C GLU A 153 2.23 5.99 -15.24
N ALA A 154 3.19 6.91 -15.30
CA ALA A 154 4.59 6.62 -14.99
C ALA A 154 4.75 6.11 -13.54
N PHE A 155 4.04 6.69 -12.58
CA PHE A 155 4.02 6.25 -11.19
C PHE A 155 3.40 4.85 -11.04
N TYR A 156 2.31 4.58 -11.74
CA TYR A 156 1.68 3.27 -11.78
C TYR A 156 2.64 2.19 -12.27
N GLN A 157 3.31 2.43 -13.40
CA GLN A 157 4.29 1.49 -13.95
C GLN A 157 5.45 1.25 -12.97
N TYR A 158 5.93 2.29 -12.32
CA TYR A 158 6.96 2.17 -11.29
C TYR A 158 6.51 1.30 -10.11
N CYS A 159 5.25 1.38 -9.71
CA CYS A 159 4.67 0.62 -8.60
C CYS A 159 4.57 -0.89 -8.84
N ALA A 160 4.76 -1.39 -10.08
CA ALA A 160 4.91 -2.83 -10.35
C ALA A 160 5.98 -3.48 -9.45
N ARG A 161 6.96 -2.69 -8.98
CA ARG A 161 8.02 -3.11 -8.05
C ARG A 161 7.46 -3.65 -6.72
N LEU A 162 6.26 -3.22 -6.32
CA LEU A 162 5.58 -3.71 -5.12
C LEU A 162 5.28 -5.22 -5.19
N GLY A 163 5.17 -5.79 -6.38
CA GLY A 163 4.99 -7.23 -6.59
C GLY A 163 6.23 -7.91 -7.14
N THR A 164 6.92 -7.28 -8.12
CA THR A 164 8.10 -7.87 -8.77
C THR A 164 9.34 -7.94 -7.88
N THR A 165 9.34 -7.24 -6.76
CA THR A 165 10.34 -7.43 -5.70
C THR A 165 10.26 -8.84 -5.09
N LEU A 166 9.11 -9.52 -5.14
CA LEU A 166 8.94 -10.93 -4.76
C LEU A 166 8.85 -11.81 -6.03
N GLN A 167 7.81 -12.64 -6.14
CA GLN A 167 7.67 -13.63 -7.23
C GLN A 167 6.70 -13.22 -8.34
N MET A 168 5.97 -12.09 -8.20
CA MET A 168 5.10 -11.60 -9.26
C MET A 168 5.94 -11.30 -10.51
N ARG A 169 5.52 -11.82 -11.65
CA ARG A 169 6.21 -11.58 -12.93
C ARG A 169 5.73 -10.23 -13.50
N PRO A 170 6.62 -9.46 -14.18
CA PRO A 170 6.27 -8.15 -14.74
C PRO A 170 5.04 -8.15 -15.65
N GLU A 171 4.89 -9.18 -16.48
CA GLU A 171 3.77 -9.34 -17.41
C GLU A 171 2.41 -9.60 -16.75
N MET A 172 2.38 -9.91 -15.46
CA MET A 172 1.15 -10.05 -14.69
C MET A 172 0.57 -8.71 -14.24
N TRP A 173 1.42 -7.65 -14.15
CA TRP A 173 0.95 -6.32 -13.81
C TRP A 173 0.11 -5.77 -14.96
N PRO A 174 -1.11 -5.26 -14.73
CA PRO A 174 -1.94 -4.73 -15.80
C PRO A 174 -1.17 -3.66 -16.61
N ALA A 175 -1.30 -3.66 -17.93
CA ALA A 175 -0.42 -2.91 -18.80
C ALA A 175 -0.50 -1.38 -18.64
N ASP A 176 -1.63 -0.87 -18.14
CA ASP A 176 -1.87 0.55 -17.88
C ASP A 176 -2.87 0.76 -16.75
N ARG A 177 -3.04 2.00 -16.29
CA ARG A 177 -3.99 2.35 -15.22
C ARG A 177 -5.43 2.00 -15.56
N ALA A 178 -5.82 2.07 -16.83
CA ALA A 178 -7.18 1.71 -17.24
C ALA A 178 -7.41 0.20 -17.13
N GLN A 179 -6.43 -0.63 -17.49
CA GLN A 179 -6.48 -2.07 -17.29
C GLN A 179 -6.42 -2.43 -15.80
N PHE A 180 -5.62 -1.69 -15.01
CA PHE A 180 -5.60 -1.86 -13.56
C PHE A 180 -6.96 -1.56 -12.94
N GLN A 181 -7.63 -0.48 -13.37
CA GLN A 181 -8.96 -0.13 -12.86
C GLN A 181 -9.97 -1.24 -13.19
N ARG A 182 -9.96 -1.79 -14.42
CA ARG A 182 -10.81 -2.94 -14.79
C ARG A 182 -10.52 -4.16 -13.90
N TYR A 183 -9.25 -4.49 -13.70
CA TYR A 183 -8.83 -5.57 -12.80
C TYR A 183 -9.34 -5.35 -11.37
N TRP A 184 -9.21 -4.13 -10.86
CA TRP A 184 -9.66 -3.77 -9.52
C TRP A 184 -11.17 -3.89 -9.37
N ASP A 185 -11.93 -3.34 -10.33
CA ASP A 185 -13.39 -3.33 -10.33
C ASP A 185 -13.98 -4.74 -10.48
N GLU A 186 -13.32 -5.60 -11.22
CA GLU A 186 -13.67 -7.02 -11.34
C GLU A 186 -13.35 -7.79 -10.05
N LYS A 187 -12.15 -7.59 -9.50
CA LYS A 187 -11.67 -8.42 -8.39
C LYS A 187 -12.16 -8.00 -7.02
N LEU A 188 -12.37 -6.71 -6.77
CA LEU A 188 -12.79 -6.23 -5.46
C LEU A 188 -14.14 -6.81 -5.01
N PRO A 189 -15.21 -6.90 -5.83
CA PRO A 189 -16.48 -7.49 -5.43
C PRO A 189 -16.41 -8.99 -5.08
N GLU A 190 -15.41 -9.72 -5.60
CA GLU A 190 -15.18 -11.13 -5.28
C GLU A 190 -14.58 -11.33 -3.87
N ARG A 191 -14.15 -10.24 -3.22
CA ARG A 191 -13.48 -10.31 -1.91
C ARG A 191 -14.52 -10.41 -0.80
N GLY A 192 -14.24 -11.29 0.17
CA GLY A 192 -15.09 -11.51 1.31
C GLY A 192 -14.28 -11.59 2.61
N ILE A 193 -14.92 -11.29 3.73
CA ILE A 193 -14.28 -11.32 5.05
C ILE A 193 -14.97 -12.35 5.92
N GLU A 194 -14.33 -13.49 6.11
CA GLU A 194 -14.80 -14.56 6.99
C GLU A 194 -14.88 -14.08 8.45
N PRO A 195 -15.77 -14.65 9.30
CA PRO A 195 -15.93 -14.22 10.67
C PRO A 195 -14.63 -14.18 11.48
N ALA A 196 -13.81 -15.23 11.42
CA ALA A 196 -12.53 -15.29 12.12
C ALA A 196 -11.55 -14.19 11.67
N LEU A 197 -11.57 -13.84 10.38
CA LEU A 197 -10.77 -12.75 9.85
C LEU A 197 -11.31 -11.40 10.28
N ARG A 198 -12.63 -11.26 10.36
CA ARG A 198 -13.27 -10.01 10.85
C ARG A 198 -12.91 -9.75 12.31
N ASP A 199 -12.89 -10.78 13.14
CA ASP A 199 -12.49 -10.66 14.55
C ASP A 199 -11.01 -10.24 14.64
N TYR A 200 -10.14 -10.88 13.88
CA TYR A 200 -8.73 -10.50 13.76
C TYR A 200 -8.54 -9.03 13.32
N PHE A 201 -9.30 -8.58 12.31
CA PHE A 201 -9.25 -7.19 11.86
C PHE A 201 -9.78 -6.21 12.90
N ASN A 202 -10.84 -6.55 13.63
CA ASN A 202 -11.32 -5.74 14.73
C ASN A 202 -10.27 -5.59 15.84
N ASP A 203 -9.53 -6.65 16.13
CA ASP A 203 -8.43 -6.61 17.09
C ASP A 203 -7.30 -5.66 16.63
N LEU A 204 -6.97 -5.68 15.32
CA LEU A 204 -6.01 -4.75 14.73
C LEU A 204 -6.49 -3.29 14.78
N ILE A 205 -7.74 -3.05 14.41
CA ILE A 205 -8.36 -1.72 14.36
C ILE A 205 -8.44 -1.13 15.78
N ASP A 206 -8.81 -1.95 16.75
CA ASP A 206 -8.94 -1.54 18.15
C ASP A 206 -7.59 -1.54 18.91
N LEU A 207 -6.50 -1.80 18.18
CA LEU A 207 -5.13 -1.79 18.72
C LEU A 207 -4.96 -2.70 19.93
N LYS A 208 -5.65 -3.88 19.96
CA LYS A 208 -5.65 -4.78 21.13
C LYS A 208 -4.27 -5.33 21.48
N MET A 209 -3.34 -5.35 20.53
CA MET A 209 -1.94 -5.75 20.73
C MET A 209 -1.11 -4.69 21.45
N LEU A 210 -1.63 -3.46 21.66
CA LEU A 210 -0.92 -2.35 22.30
C LEU A 210 -1.35 -2.18 23.76
N PRO A 211 -0.50 -1.56 24.61
CA PRO A 211 -0.85 -1.24 25.99
C PRO A 211 -2.16 -0.46 26.12
N ARG A 212 -2.90 -0.72 27.20
CA ARG A 212 -4.23 -0.14 27.45
C ARG A 212 -4.30 1.39 27.30
N PRO A 213 -3.34 2.21 27.78
CA PRO A 213 -3.40 3.67 27.59
C PRO A 213 -3.39 4.08 26.12
N ILE A 214 -2.51 3.49 25.31
CA ILE A 214 -2.40 3.77 23.86
C ILE A 214 -3.70 3.39 23.17
N ARG A 215 -4.24 2.20 23.47
CA ARG A 215 -5.49 1.74 22.91
C ARG A 215 -6.66 2.68 23.21
N LEU A 216 -6.84 3.09 24.47
CA LEU A 216 -7.92 3.98 24.87
C LEU A 216 -7.84 5.35 24.19
N THR A 217 -6.64 5.84 23.95
CA THR A 217 -6.40 7.13 23.30
C THR A 217 -6.63 7.07 21.79
N PHE A 218 -6.15 6.04 21.11
CA PHE A 218 -6.03 6.05 19.65
C PHE A 218 -7.02 5.13 18.92
N ALA A 219 -7.63 4.12 19.59
CA ALA A 219 -8.45 3.13 18.87
C ALA A 219 -9.67 3.75 18.16
N ARG A 220 -10.31 4.77 18.73
CA ARG A 220 -11.44 5.44 18.07
C ARG A 220 -11.01 6.18 16.80
N LEU A 221 -9.89 6.89 16.85
CA LEU A 221 -9.33 7.57 15.68
C LEU A 221 -8.87 6.55 14.63
N GLN A 222 -8.19 5.49 15.05
CA GLN A 222 -7.76 4.40 14.18
C GLN A 222 -8.95 3.76 13.46
N ARG A 223 -10.02 3.42 14.20
CA ARG A 223 -11.26 2.86 13.62
C ARG A 223 -11.88 3.82 12.60
N PHE A 224 -11.96 5.09 12.91
CA PHE A 224 -12.50 6.12 12.01
C PHE A 224 -11.66 6.23 10.72
N LEU A 225 -10.34 6.29 10.85
CA LEU A 225 -9.42 6.36 9.70
C LEU A 225 -9.52 5.10 8.84
N VAL A 226 -9.46 3.92 9.44
CA VAL A 226 -9.55 2.65 8.71
C VAL A 226 -10.88 2.54 7.99
N THR A 227 -12.01 2.88 8.64
CA THR A 227 -13.33 2.85 8.01
C THR A 227 -13.40 3.78 6.81
N GLY A 228 -12.84 4.99 6.90
CA GLY A 228 -12.82 5.96 5.80
C GLY A 228 -11.91 5.57 4.63
N LEU A 229 -10.84 4.82 4.91
CA LEU A 229 -9.87 4.37 3.90
C LEU A 229 -10.27 3.05 3.22
N LEU A 230 -11.18 2.28 3.81
CA LEU A 230 -11.65 1.04 3.18
C LEU A 230 -12.56 1.35 1.98
N PRO A 231 -12.42 0.60 0.87
CA PRO A 231 -13.42 0.59 -0.20
C PRO A 231 -14.81 0.25 0.36
N PRO A 232 -15.90 0.83 -0.20
CA PRO A 232 -17.28 0.61 0.30
C PRO A 232 -17.65 -0.86 0.43
N HIS A 233 -17.27 -1.70 -0.53
CA HIS A 233 -17.51 -3.14 -0.49
C HIS A 233 -16.90 -3.78 0.77
N LEU A 234 -15.62 -3.57 1.05
CA LEU A 234 -14.94 -4.15 2.21
C LEU A 234 -15.41 -3.53 3.55
N ARG A 235 -15.87 -2.30 3.52
CA ARG A 235 -16.53 -1.66 4.67
C ARG A 235 -17.81 -2.39 5.04
N ASN A 236 -18.61 -2.78 4.05
CA ASN A 236 -19.81 -3.59 4.24
C ASN A 236 -19.46 -5.00 4.74
N GLU A 237 -18.46 -5.65 4.16
CA GLU A 237 -17.93 -6.94 4.62
C GLU A 237 -17.47 -6.90 6.09
N MET A 238 -16.89 -5.79 6.51
CA MET A 238 -16.53 -5.54 7.91
C MET A 238 -17.72 -5.16 8.80
N ARG A 239 -18.91 -4.99 8.24
CA ARG A 239 -20.13 -4.53 8.93
C ARG A 239 -19.94 -3.16 9.60
N MET A 240 -19.18 -2.27 8.96
CA MET A 240 -18.92 -0.92 9.44
C MET A 240 -19.92 0.06 8.84
N THR A 241 -20.53 0.88 9.69
CA THR A 241 -21.41 1.97 9.25
C THR A 241 -20.58 3.17 8.83
N TRP A 242 -21.02 3.85 7.76
CA TRP A 242 -20.40 5.07 7.29
C TRP A 242 -21.44 5.98 6.66
N THR A 243 -21.57 7.17 7.17
CA THR A 243 -22.54 8.16 6.72
C THR A 243 -21.88 9.27 5.92
N GLU A 244 -22.67 10.06 5.18
CA GLU A 244 -22.14 11.27 4.52
C GLU A 244 -21.54 12.27 5.52
N ARG A 245 -22.03 12.31 6.77
CA ARG A 245 -21.46 13.14 7.82
C ARG A 245 -20.06 12.66 8.19
N ASP A 246 -19.85 11.33 8.26
CA ASP A 246 -18.53 10.74 8.53
C ASP A 246 -17.59 11.00 7.35
N GLN A 247 -18.06 10.88 6.11
CA GLN A 247 -17.28 11.23 4.93
C GLN A 247 -16.82 12.69 4.97
N ARG A 248 -17.71 13.64 5.22
CA ARG A 248 -17.34 15.07 5.33
C ARG A 248 -16.35 15.35 6.47
N ARG A 249 -16.43 14.62 7.59
CA ARG A 249 -15.48 14.72 8.69
C ARG A 249 -14.11 14.15 8.32
N PHE A 250 -14.11 13.02 7.66
CA PHE A 250 -12.92 12.34 7.18
C PHE A 250 -12.15 13.21 6.17
N ASP A 251 -12.85 13.76 5.17
CA ASP A 251 -12.25 14.62 4.17
C ASP A 251 -11.66 15.91 4.79
N ARG A 252 -12.35 16.48 5.80
CA ARG A 252 -11.81 17.62 6.56
C ARG A 252 -10.55 17.26 7.34
N LEU A 253 -10.55 16.10 7.99
CA LEU A 253 -9.39 15.60 8.74
C LEU A 253 -8.19 15.39 7.80
N LEU A 254 -8.38 14.71 6.67
CA LEU A 254 -7.29 14.48 5.71
C LEU A 254 -6.78 15.80 5.11
N ARG A 255 -7.65 16.76 4.79
CA ARG A 255 -7.22 18.09 4.36
C ARG A 255 -6.41 18.83 5.43
N ALA A 256 -6.79 18.74 6.69
CA ALA A 256 -6.04 19.34 7.79
C ALA A 256 -4.66 18.69 7.97
N ILE A 257 -4.60 17.37 7.90
CA ILE A 257 -3.33 16.60 7.92
C ILE A 257 -2.46 17.01 6.73
N SER A 258 -3.02 17.05 5.52
CA SER A 258 -2.32 17.46 4.30
C SER A 258 -1.77 18.88 4.41
N ALA A 259 -2.58 19.83 4.89
CA ALA A 259 -2.17 21.22 5.04
C ALA A 259 -0.94 21.41 5.96
N VAL A 260 -0.79 20.56 6.98
CA VAL A 260 0.40 20.53 7.84
C VAL A 260 1.53 19.78 7.17
N HIS A 261 1.23 18.59 6.66
CA HIS A 261 2.22 17.65 6.11
C HIS A 261 2.96 18.24 4.90
N THR A 262 2.26 18.91 3.99
CA THR A 262 2.86 19.52 2.79
C THR A 262 3.85 20.66 3.10
N ARG A 263 3.74 21.26 4.30
CA ARG A 263 4.68 22.30 4.76
C ARG A 263 5.95 21.74 5.41
N LEU A 264 5.98 20.44 5.69
CA LEU A 264 7.13 19.80 6.31
C LEU A 264 8.27 19.62 5.28
N PRO A 265 9.54 19.72 5.72
CA PRO A 265 10.68 19.31 4.91
C PRO A 265 10.53 17.86 4.41
N ARG A 266 11.03 17.56 3.22
CA ARG A 266 10.93 16.25 2.56
C ARG A 266 11.35 15.08 3.47
N GLN A 267 12.40 15.24 4.26
CA GLN A 267 12.91 14.21 5.17
C GLN A 267 11.85 13.82 6.22
N LEU A 268 11.08 14.80 6.72
CA LEU A 268 10.00 14.55 7.66
C LEU A 268 8.77 13.95 6.98
N ARG A 269 8.47 14.38 5.75
CA ARG A 269 7.36 13.78 4.98
C ARG A 269 7.60 12.31 4.66
N MET A 270 8.85 11.94 4.41
CA MET A 270 9.25 10.56 4.14
C MET A 270 9.36 9.68 5.40
N PHE A 271 9.32 10.26 6.60
CA PHE A 271 9.30 9.46 7.84
C PHE A 271 7.93 8.73 7.97
N PRO A 272 7.92 7.42 8.30
CA PRO A 272 9.05 6.59 8.74
C PRO A 272 9.73 5.77 7.63
N ILE A 273 9.35 5.88 6.37
CA ILE A 273 9.88 5.05 5.26
C ILE A 273 11.41 5.22 5.12
N ASN A 274 11.90 6.45 5.17
CA ASN A 274 13.35 6.73 5.12
C ASN A 274 14.12 6.11 6.29
N ALA A 275 13.53 6.12 7.50
CA ALA A 275 14.15 5.52 8.68
C ALA A 275 14.23 3.99 8.56
N TYR A 276 13.19 3.35 8.00
CA TYR A 276 13.21 1.90 7.77
C TYR A 276 14.15 1.50 6.64
N LEU A 277 14.29 2.30 5.59
CA LEU A 277 15.31 2.06 4.57
C LEU A 277 16.72 2.15 5.16
N PHE A 278 16.97 3.15 6.01
CA PHE A 278 18.24 3.29 6.72
C PHE A 278 18.50 2.06 7.64
N ASP A 279 17.49 1.58 8.40
CA ASP A 279 17.63 0.38 9.22
C ASP A 279 17.95 -0.86 8.39
N VAL A 280 17.30 -1.04 7.24
CA VAL A 280 17.62 -2.15 6.31
C VAL A 280 19.07 -2.07 5.85
N ARG A 281 19.53 -0.92 5.37
CA ARG A 281 20.92 -0.70 4.93
C ARG A 281 21.93 -0.97 6.06
N ARG A 282 21.62 -0.51 7.27
CA ARG A 282 22.42 -0.79 8.46
C ARG A 282 22.48 -2.29 8.76
N ARG A 283 21.33 -3.01 8.69
CA ARG A 283 21.27 -4.47 8.94
C ARG A 283 22.05 -5.24 7.90
N ILE A 284 21.95 -4.87 6.63
CA ILE A 284 22.74 -5.46 5.55
C ILE A 284 24.24 -5.33 5.86
N ARG A 285 24.72 -4.14 6.18
CA ARG A 285 26.12 -3.89 6.52
C ARG A 285 26.62 -4.66 7.75
N LEU A 286 25.75 -4.91 8.71
CA LEU A 286 26.06 -5.60 9.95
C LEU A 286 25.75 -7.11 9.91
N GLY A 287 25.33 -7.67 8.79
CA GLY A 287 24.91 -9.08 8.68
C GLY A 287 23.74 -9.47 9.58
N LYS A 288 22.86 -8.51 9.97
CA LYS A 288 21.74 -8.76 10.86
C LYS A 288 20.50 -9.23 10.08
N PRO A 289 19.60 -10.03 10.68
CA PRO A 289 18.35 -10.46 10.05
C PRO A 289 17.52 -9.26 9.57
N LEU A 290 17.03 -9.31 8.32
CA LEU A 290 16.19 -8.24 7.73
C LEU A 290 14.72 -8.38 8.13
N VAL A 291 14.24 -9.62 8.31
CA VAL A 291 12.85 -10.01 8.64
C VAL A 291 12.80 -10.73 9.97
#